data_5ef352bed3f541729980250ace8c5dd1
#
_entry.id   5ef352bed3f541729980250ace8c5dd1
#
_cell.length_a   1.000
_cell.length_b   1.000
_cell.length_c   1.000
_cell.angle_alpha   90.00
_cell.angle_beta   90.00
_cell.angle_gamma   90.00
#
_symmetry.space_group_name_H-M   'P 1'
#
loop_
_entity.id
_entity.type
_entity.pdbx_description
1 polymer ?
#
loop_
_entity_poly.entity_id
_entity_poly.type
_entity_poly.pdbx_seq_one_letter_code
_entity_poly.pdbx_strand_id
1 'polypeptide(L)'
;STARKVSEIQHTYSSPLCYGNSGRVLLADIGGNTFKIMSKTKTLYEGTTDKKIISAAIGKNGTAAIATRGTNSQSDLTVYNKNQRVIFSWKCAKENIVAIDISDNGKLAAVSVVGAENGELYSRVLIFDFSYEEAVSEFDFGSDIISGVNFLKGDTLLITGENVFSIVKNKTDKQDEDLSLNSLSRISVSDNNVVAAVLSKYGSSSAKILNVYNRNGEKLFTVDISSAVKSVSCDNQRVSVLTDSELICFDMKGNEVSRHSVESDGIRCFSDGTYTYVYSTSKISAYSTNSNSEDDTATVTNDS
;
A
#
# COMPACT_ATOMS: atom_id res chain seq x y z
N SER A 1 -3.94 -13.19 22.24
CA SER A 1 -3.62 -14.32 21.33
C SER A 1 -2.11 -14.46 21.21
N THR A 2 -1.58 -15.64 21.45
CA THR A 2 -0.16 -15.91 21.23
C THR A 2 0.09 -15.90 19.71
N ALA A 3 0.91 -14.97 19.22
CA ALA A 3 1.34 -14.97 17.84
C ALA A 3 2.12 -16.27 17.57
N ARG A 4 1.46 -17.22 16.87
CA ARG A 4 2.06 -18.51 16.52
C ARG A 4 2.52 -18.48 15.07
N LYS A 5 3.78 -18.80 14.84
CA LYS A 5 4.31 -19.01 13.47
C LYS A 5 3.49 -20.13 12.79
N VAL A 6 2.82 -19.81 11.69
CA VAL A 6 1.98 -20.74 10.93
C VAL A 6 2.76 -21.39 9.81
N SER A 7 3.60 -20.63 9.12
CA SER A 7 4.45 -21.13 8.04
C SER A 7 5.67 -20.23 7.87
N GLU A 8 6.69 -20.77 7.25
CA GLU A 8 7.90 -20.06 6.84
C GLU A 8 8.22 -20.42 5.40
N ILE A 9 8.63 -19.45 4.62
CA ILE A 9 9.01 -19.66 3.23
C ILE A 9 10.39 -19.04 3.02
N GLN A 10 11.33 -19.87 2.63
CA GLN A 10 12.65 -19.39 2.21
C GLN A 10 12.58 -18.91 0.76
N HIS A 11 13.25 -17.81 0.48
CA HIS A 11 13.41 -17.28 -0.86
C HIS A 11 14.80 -16.69 -1.04
N THR A 12 15.24 -16.59 -2.28
CA THR A 12 16.55 -16.02 -2.66
C THR A 12 16.41 -14.68 -3.38
N TYR A 13 15.28 -14.00 -3.18
CA TYR A 13 15.00 -12.73 -3.84
C TYR A 13 15.88 -11.61 -3.29
N SER A 14 16.49 -10.86 -4.20
CA SER A 14 17.37 -9.74 -3.84
C SER A 14 16.61 -8.49 -3.40
N SER A 15 15.42 -8.27 -3.97
CA SER A 15 14.56 -7.12 -3.64
C SER A 15 13.09 -7.58 -3.60
N PRO A 16 12.69 -8.28 -2.53
CA PRO A 16 11.35 -8.84 -2.43
C PRO A 16 10.28 -7.75 -2.26
N LEU A 17 9.32 -7.71 -3.18
CA LEU A 17 8.05 -7.02 -3.02
C LEU A 17 7.03 -8.00 -2.46
N CYS A 18 6.46 -7.67 -1.30
CA CYS A 18 5.40 -8.45 -0.67
C CYS A 18 4.09 -7.66 -0.68
N TYR A 19 3.09 -8.18 -1.35
CA TYR A 19 1.75 -7.57 -1.43
C TYR A 19 0.71 -8.58 -0.94
N GLY A 20 0.07 -8.23 0.20
CA GLY A 20 -0.94 -9.09 0.82
C GLY A 20 -2.36 -8.62 0.53
N ASN A 21 -3.27 -9.53 0.17
CA ASN A 21 -4.67 -9.21 -0.01
C ASN A 21 -5.57 -10.44 0.27
N SER A 22 -6.53 -10.29 1.18
CA SER A 22 -7.59 -11.28 1.48
C SER A 22 -7.09 -12.74 1.62
N GLY A 23 -6.03 -12.94 2.41
CA GLY A 23 -5.48 -14.27 2.69
C GLY A 23 -4.60 -14.84 1.58
N ARG A 24 -4.24 -14.03 0.59
CA ARG A 24 -3.19 -14.30 -0.38
C ARG A 24 -2.04 -13.31 -0.21
N VAL A 25 -0.86 -13.75 -0.57
CA VAL A 25 0.35 -12.94 -0.62
C VAL A 25 1.00 -13.15 -1.98
N LEU A 26 1.24 -12.06 -2.69
CA LEU A 26 2.10 -12.01 -3.85
C LEU A 26 3.50 -11.62 -3.37
N LEU A 27 4.47 -12.45 -3.66
CA LEU A 27 5.89 -12.18 -3.43
C LEU A 27 6.59 -12.14 -4.79
N ALA A 28 7.16 -10.99 -5.15
CA ALA A 28 7.84 -10.79 -6.43
C ALA A 28 9.27 -10.29 -6.20
N ASP A 29 10.21 -10.75 -7.02
CA ASP A 29 11.59 -10.29 -7.00
C ASP A 29 11.76 -9.08 -7.92
N ILE A 30 11.78 -7.88 -7.34
CA ILE A 30 11.96 -6.65 -8.13
C ILE A 30 13.39 -6.58 -8.67
N GLY A 31 13.50 -6.44 -9.98
CA GLY A 31 14.77 -6.56 -10.71
C GLY A 31 15.18 -8.00 -11.06
N GLY A 32 14.47 -8.99 -10.53
CA GLY A 32 14.50 -10.40 -10.95
C GLY A 32 13.37 -10.75 -11.91
N ASN A 33 13.12 -12.05 -12.07
CA ASN A 33 12.17 -12.58 -13.06
C ASN A 33 11.11 -13.51 -12.46
N THR A 34 11.12 -13.72 -11.14
CA THR A 34 10.27 -14.71 -10.50
C THR A 34 9.30 -14.08 -9.53
N PHE A 35 8.13 -14.68 -9.42
CA PHE A 35 7.14 -14.30 -8.43
C PHE A 35 6.38 -15.53 -7.92
N LYS A 36 5.81 -15.42 -6.72
CA LYS A 36 4.99 -16.46 -6.09
C LYS A 36 3.69 -15.87 -5.59
N ILE A 37 2.61 -16.62 -5.73
CA ILE A 37 1.34 -16.33 -5.07
C ILE A 37 1.11 -17.43 -4.03
N MET A 38 0.88 -17.02 -2.79
CA MET A 38 0.81 -17.91 -1.64
C MET A 38 -0.51 -17.72 -0.90
N SER A 39 -0.95 -18.76 -0.24
CA SER A 39 -1.95 -18.70 0.84
C SER A 39 -1.23 -18.74 2.20
N LYS A 40 -2.00 -18.73 3.29
CA LYS A 40 -1.43 -18.84 4.65
C LYS A 40 -0.54 -20.05 4.88
N THR A 41 -0.74 -21.14 4.13
CA THR A 41 -0.09 -22.43 4.41
C THR A 41 0.66 -23.04 3.23
N LYS A 42 0.48 -22.53 2.01
CA LYS A 42 1.09 -23.12 0.81
C LYS A 42 1.27 -22.11 -0.31
N THR A 43 2.25 -22.38 -1.17
CA THR A 43 2.38 -21.73 -2.47
C THR A 43 1.24 -22.21 -3.38
N LEU A 44 0.51 -21.27 -3.94
CA LEU A 44 -0.58 -21.53 -4.90
C LEU A 44 -0.05 -21.53 -6.33
N TYR A 45 0.93 -20.66 -6.60
CA TYR A 45 1.50 -20.49 -7.92
C TYR A 45 2.91 -19.90 -7.85
N GLU A 46 3.78 -20.38 -8.74
CA GLU A 46 5.08 -19.78 -9.03
C GLU A 46 5.14 -19.45 -10.52
N GLY A 47 5.58 -18.23 -10.82
CA GLY A 47 5.70 -17.75 -12.18
C GLY A 47 7.09 -17.18 -12.46
N THR A 48 7.44 -17.25 -13.74
CA THR A 48 8.66 -16.63 -14.26
C THR A 48 8.28 -15.74 -15.43
N THR A 49 8.87 -14.57 -15.48
CA THR A 49 8.72 -13.60 -16.57
C THR A 49 9.96 -13.60 -17.45
N ASP A 50 9.82 -13.30 -18.74
CA ASP A 50 10.96 -13.19 -19.65
C ASP A 50 11.84 -11.98 -19.37
N LYS A 51 11.28 -10.97 -18.70
CA LYS A 51 11.91 -9.68 -18.39
C LYS A 51 11.86 -9.39 -16.89
N LYS A 52 12.72 -8.46 -16.47
CA LYS A 52 12.82 -8.06 -15.07
C LYS A 52 11.53 -7.42 -14.57
N ILE A 53 11.03 -7.92 -13.44
CA ILE A 53 9.86 -7.39 -12.77
C ILE A 53 10.20 -6.01 -12.18
N ILE A 54 9.31 -5.04 -12.38
CA ILE A 54 9.44 -3.68 -11.86
C ILE A 54 8.37 -3.31 -10.84
N SER A 55 7.17 -3.91 -10.96
CA SER A 55 6.07 -3.74 -10.01
C SER A 55 5.12 -4.93 -10.10
N ALA A 56 4.34 -5.16 -9.04
CA ALA A 56 3.34 -6.22 -9.03
C ALA A 56 2.24 -5.93 -8.01
N ALA A 57 1.02 -6.42 -8.28
CA ALA A 57 -0.13 -6.30 -7.38
C ALA A 57 -1.04 -7.53 -7.47
N ILE A 58 -1.86 -7.76 -6.44
CA ILE A 58 -2.84 -8.85 -6.40
C ILE A 58 -4.18 -8.34 -5.83
N GLY A 59 -5.26 -8.59 -6.56
CA GLY A 59 -6.62 -8.31 -6.10
C GLY A 59 -7.17 -9.38 -5.15
N LYS A 60 -8.24 -9.06 -4.42
CA LYS A 60 -8.88 -9.97 -3.44
C LYS A 60 -9.38 -11.27 -4.06
N ASN A 61 -9.80 -11.25 -5.32
CA ASN A 61 -10.24 -12.44 -6.04
C ASN A 61 -9.09 -13.35 -6.52
N GLY A 62 -7.82 -12.92 -6.37
CA GLY A 62 -6.63 -13.63 -6.82
C GLY A 62 -6.16 -13.30 -8.25
N THR A 63 -6.74 -12.28 -8.88
CA THR A 63 -6.18 -11.69 -10.11
C THR A 63 -4.87 -10.98 -9.77
N ALA A 64 -3.81 -11.26 -10.50
CA ALA A 64 -2.48 -10.69 -10.26
C ALA A 64 -1.99 -9.92 -11.49
N ALA A 65 -1.43 -8.75 -11.27
CA ALA A 65 -0.78 -7.94 -12.30
C ALA A 65 0.73 -7.91 -12.05
N ILE A 66 1.49 -8.15 -13.09
CA ILE A 66 2.96 -8.11 -13.07
C ILE A 66 3.41 -7.13 -14.15
N ALA A 67 4.13 -6.10 -13.74
CA ALA A 67 4.81 -5.19 -14.66
C ALA A 67 6.27 -5.59 -14.81
N THR A 68 6.74 -5.57 -16.04
CA THR A 68 8.13 -5.89 -16.39
C THR A 68 8.75 -4.79 -17.23
N ARG A 69 10.06 -4.77 -17.34
CA ARG A 69 10.72 -3.98 -18.39
C ARG A 69 10.27 -4.48 -19.75
N GLY A 70 10.07 -3.57 -20.69
CA GLY A 70 9.74 -3.93 -22.07
C GLY A 70 10.95 -4.31 -22.92
N THR A 71 10.70 -4.83 -24.12
CA THR A 71 11.73 -5.07 -25.15
C THR A 71 11.72 -3.97 -26.20
N ASN A 72 10.53 -3.64 -26.71
CA ASN A 72 10.28 -2.57 -27.68
C ASN A 72 9.33 -1.50 -27.10
N SER A 73 9.21 -1.47 -25.79
CA SER A 73 8.42 -0.60 -24.93
C SER A 73 9.27 -0.25 -23.72
N GLN A 74 8.91 0.74 -22.94
CA GLN A 74 9.58 1.04 -21.67
C GLN A 74 9.20 0.02 -20.60
N SER A 75 7.93 -0.35 -20.56
CA SER A 75 7.41 -1.35 -19.63
C SER A 75 6.22 -2.10 -20.22
N ASP A 76 5.99 -3.32 -19.74
CA ASP A 76 4.88 -4.18 -20.14
C ASP A 76 4.09 -4.59 -18.89
N LEU A 77 2.77 -4.60 -18.99
CA LEU A 77 1.85 -5.10 -17.97
C LEU A 77 1.24 -6.41 -18.45
N THR A 78 1.27 -7.44 -17.60
CA THR A 78 0.57 -8.71 -17.83
C THR A 78 -0.32 -9.00 -16.63
N VAL A 79 -1.60 -9.30 -16.88
CA VAL A 79 -2.56 -9.64 -15.84
C VAL A 79 -2.99 -11.09 -15.97
N TYR A 80 -2.90 -11.80 -14.86
CA TYR A 80 -3.25 -13.21 -14.71
C TYR A 80 -4.50 -13.35 -13.86
N ASN A 81 -5.45 -14.18 -14.26
CA ASN A 81 -6.54 -14.56 -13.39
C ASN A 81 -6.10 -15.57 -12.30
N LYS A 82 -7.00 -15.88 -11.36
CA LYS A 82 -6.74 -16.87 -10.28
C LYS A 82 -6.35 -18.26 -10.77
N ASN A 83 -6.59 -18.60 -12.03
CA ASN A 83 -6.24 -19.87 -12.68
C ASN A 83 -4.96 -19.74 -13.52
N GLN A 84 -4.18 -18.67 -13.33
CA GLN A 84 -2.88 -18.44 -13.97
C GLN A 84 -2.94 -18.23 -15.49
N ARG A 85 -4.11 -17.91 -16.02
CA ARG A 85 -4.27 -17.57 -17.43
C ARG A 85 -4.11 -16.07 -17.60
N VAL A 86 -3.37 -15.66 -18.62
CA VAL A 86 -3.29 -14.26 -19.04
C VAL A 86 -4.69 -13.82 -19.52
N ILE A 87 -5.20 -12.74 -18.94
CA ILE A 87 -6.50 -12.17 -19.28
C ILE A 87 -6.38 -10.77 -19.88
N PHE A 88 -5.23 -10.12 -19.69
CA PHE A 88 -4.96 -8.80 -20.23
C PHE A 88 -3.46 -8.58 -20.37
N SER A 89 -3.04 -7.84 -21.40
CA SER A 89 -1.66 -7.39 -21.61
C SER A 89 -1.65 -6.01 -22.22
N TRP A 90 -0.75 -5.16 -21.72
CA TRP A 90 -0.57 -3.82 -22.22
C TRP A 90 0.91 -3.48 -22.33
N LYS A 91 1.30 -2.79 -23.42
CA LYS A 91 2.68 -2.35 -23.67
C LYS A 91 2.74 -0.83 -23.54
N CYS A 92 3.42 -0.36 -22.53
CA CYS A 92 3.68 1.05 -22.31
C CYS A 92 4.90 1.50 -23.12
N ALA A 93 4.64 2.20 -24.23
CA ALA A 93 5.69 2.51 -25.21
C ALA A 93 6.69 3.55 -24.69
N LYS A 94 6.24 4.55 -23.93
CA LYS A 94 7.01 5.75 -23.59
C LYS A 94 7.33 5.90 -22.12
N GLU A 95 6.53 5.31 -21.22
CA GLU A 95 6.65 5.51 -19.78
C GLU A 95 7.03 4.24 -19.04
N ASN A 96 7.54 4.42 -17.83
CA ASN A 96 7.78 3.34 -16.90
C ASN A 96 6.61 3.20 -15.92
N ILE A 97 6.14 1.97 -15.72
CA ILE A 97 5.16 1.65 -14.69
C ILE A 97 5.81 1.76 -13.32
N VAL A 98 5.20 2.53 -12.42
CA VAL A 98 5.68 2.77 -11.05
C VAL A 98 4.83 2.02 -10.03
N ALA A 99 3.52 2.19 -10.09
CA ALA A 99 2.59 1.56 -9.15
C ALA A 99 1.43 0.90 -9.90
N ILE A 100 0.92 -0.19 -9.32
CA ILE A 100 -0.21 -0.95 -9.85
C ILE A 100 -1.11 -1.34 -8.69
N ASP A 101 -2.41 -1.32 -8.92
CA ASP A 101 -3.36 -2.03 -8.07
C ASP A 101 -4.46 -2.68 -8.89
N ILE A 102 -5.08 -3.71 -8.32
CA ILE A 102 -6.17 -4.48 -8.92
C ILE A 102 -7.43 -4.32 -8.07
N SER A 103 -8.54 -3.97 -8.71
CA SER A 103 -9.83 -3.87 -8.03
C SER A 103 -10.24 -5.16 -7.35
N ASP A 104 -11.06 -5.07 -6.28
CA ASP A 104 -11.50 -6.21 -5.48
C ASP A 104 -12.14 -7.34 -6.31
N ASN A 105 -12.90 -6.97 -7.35
CA ASN A 105 -13.57 -7.92 -8.26
C ASN A 105 -12.62 -8.46 -9.34
N GLY A 106 -11.40 -7.92 -9.46
CA GLY A 106 -10.38 -8.33 -10.42
C GLY A 106 -10.69 -7.99 -11.87
N LYS A 107 -11.51 -6.96 -12.12
CA LYS A 107 -11.88 -6.54 -13.48
C LYS A 107 -11.14 -5.30 -13.96
N LEU A 108 -10.60 -4.51 -13.00
CA LEU A 108 -9.90 -3.27 -13.29
C LEU A 108 -8.46 -3.35 -12.80
N ALA A 109 -7.56 -2.66 -13.50
CA ALA A 109 -6.25 -2.29 -13.02
C ALA A 109 -6.11 -0.77 -13.02
N ALA A 110 -5.54 -0.21 -11.96
CA ALA A 110 -5.01 1.15 -11.95
C ALA A 110 -3.48 1.08 -12.08
N VAL A 111 -2.94 1.89 -12.95
CA VAL A 111 -1.50 1.89 -13.26
C VAL A 111 -0.99 3.33 -13.24
N SER A 112 -0.02 3.61 -12.38
CA SER A 112 0.73 4.85 -12.43
C SER A 112 1.93 4.68 -13.33
N VAL A 113 2.16 5.64 -14.21
CA VAL A 113 3.30 5.69 -15.12
C VAL A 113 4.05 7.00 -15.00
N VAL A 114 5.36 6.94 -15.21
CA VAL A 114 6.25 8.11 -15.24
C VAL A 114 7.01 8.11 -16.55
N GLY A 115 6.98 9.25 -17.23
CA GLY A 115 7.73 9.54 -18.43
C GLY A 115 8.58 10.80 -18.31
N ALA A 116 9.31 11.11 -19.37
CA ALA A 116 10.03 12.37 -19.51
C ALA A 116 9.77 12.93 -20.91
N GLU A 117 9.46 14.23 -20.98
CA GLU A 117 9.30 14.97 -22.22
C GLU A 117 10.03 16.30 -22.11
N ASN A 118 10.83 16.64 -23.12
CA ASN A 118 11.65 17.88 -23.15
C ASN A 118 12.56 18.07 -21.92
N GLY A 119 12.98 16.98 -21.28
CA GLY A 119 13.82 17.00 -20.08
C GLY A 119 13.06 17.16 -18.75
N GLU A 120 11.75 17.27 -18.79
CA GLU A 120 10.88 17.33 -17.62
C GLU A 120 10.17 15.99 -17.38
N LEU A 121 10.08 15.57 -16.11
CA LEU A 121 9.33 14.39 -15.73
C LEU A 121 7.83 14.73 -15.71
N TYR A 122 7.04 13.74 -16.08
CA TYR A 122 5.58 13.78 -15.90
C TYR A 122 5.07 12.44 -15.43
N SER A 123 3.90 12.43 -14.80
CA SER A 123 3.22 11.20 -14.44
C SER A 123 1.75 11.21 -14.81
N ARG A 124 1.23 10.03 -15.09
CA ARG A 124 -0.18 9.78 -15.38
C ARG A 124 -0.68 8.55 -14.65
N VAL A 125 -1.98 8.49 -14.42
CA VAL A 125 -2.66 7.30 -13.92
C VAL A 125 -3.68 6.84 -14.94
N LEU A 126 -3.57 5.57 -15.33
CA LEU A 126 -4.48 4.93 -16.28
C LEU A 126 -5.34 3.91 -15.53
N ILE A 127 -6.63 3.84 -15.89
CA ILE A 127 -7.53 2.77 -15.44
C ILE A 127 -7.83 1.88 -16.63
N PHE A 128 -7.52 0.60 -16.51
CA PHE A 128 -7.86 -0.43 -17.51
C PHE A 128 -9.04 -1.25 -17.00
N ASP A 129 -10.01 -1.48 -17.88
CA ASP A 129 -11.04 -2.50 -17.72
C ASP A 129 -10.68 -3.65 -18.65
N PHE A 130 -10.50 -4.85 -18.14
CA PHE A 130 -9.98 -5.99 -18.92
C PHE A 130 -10.92 -6.48 -20.03
N SER A 131 -12.10 -5.86 -20.17
CA SER A 131 -13.01 -6.06 -21.29
C SER A 131 -12.65 -5.23 -22.52
N TYR A 132 -11.72 -4.28 -22.38
CA TYR A 132 -11.29 -3.37 -23.45
C TYR A 132 -9.76 -3.42 -23.61
N GLU A 133 -9.27 -3.11 -24.80
CA GLU A 133 -7.83 -3.11 -25.09
C GLU A 133 -7.13 -1.85 -24.58
N GLU A 134 -7.85 -0.71 -24.56
CA GLU A 134 -7.32 0.59 -24.17
C GLU A 134 -7.76 0.98 -22.74
N ALA A 135 -7.08 1.96 -22.18
CA ALA A 135 -7.46 2.53 -20.90
C ALA A 135 -8.84 3.20 -21.00
N VAL A 136 -9.71 2.93 -20.03
CA VAL A 136 -11.05 3.53 -19.95
C VAL A 136 -11.01 4.92 -19.31
N SER A 137 -9.91 5.26 -18.64
CA SER A 137 -9.68 6.59 -18.06
C SER A 137 -8.19 6.87 -17.93
N GLU A 138 -7.85 8.14 -18.04
CA GLU A 138 -6.51 8.66 -17.90
C GLU A 138 -6.54 9.98 -17.11
N PHE A 139 -5.61 10.16 -16.19
CA PHE A 139 -5.45 11.35 -15.36
C PHE A 139 -4.01 11.81 -15.45
N ASP A 140 -3.80 13.05 -15.87
CA ASP A 140 -2.50 13.71 -15.92
C ASP A 140 -2.23 14.44 -14.62
N PHE A 141 -1.01 14.29 -14.09
CA PHE A 141 -0.53 14.95 -12.87
C PHE A 141 0.68 15.86 -13.14
N GLY A 142 1.04 16.07 -14.41
CA GLY A 142 2.18 16.90 -14.77
C GLY A 142 3.46 16.41 -14.08
N SER A 143 4.19 17.33 -13.46
CA SER A 143 5.46 17.02 -12.76
C SER A 143 5.29 16.36 -11.38
N ASP A 144 4.07 16.26 -10.85
CA ASP A 144 3.83 15.54 -9.60
C ASP A 144 3.92 14.04 -9.81
N ILE A 145 4.89 13.41 -9.16
CA ILE A 145 5.14 11.96 -9.34
C ILE A 145 4.16 11.15 -8.49
N ILE A 146 3.35 10.33 -9.17
CA ILE A 146 2.41 9.43 -8.51
C ILE A 146 3.13 8.14 -8.13
N SER A 147 3.26 7.91 -6.82
CA SER A 147 3.94 6.76 -6.23
C SER A 147 2.98 5.66 -5.74
N GLY A 148 1.69 5.93 -5.64
CA GLY A 148 0.70 4.99 -5.14
C GLY A 148 -0.64 5.11 -5.84
N VAL A 149 -1.23 3.95 -6.13
CA VAL A 149 -2.61 3.79 -6.57
C VAL A 149 -3.24 2.66 -5.78
N ASN A 150 -4.44 2.85 -5.23
CA ASN A 150 -5.13 1.83 -4.43
C ASN A 150 -6.62 1.84 -4.72
N PHE A 151 -7.17 0.73 -5.19
CA PHE A 151 -8.61 0.57 -5.26
C PHE A 151 -9.20 0.46 -3.86
N LEU A 152 -10.17 1.31 -3.59
CA LEU A 152 -11.06 1.24 -2.43
C LEU A 152 -12.35 0.50 -2.82
N LYS A 153 -13.26 0.36 -1.88
CA LYS A 153 -14.54 -0.33 -2.13
C LYS A 153 -15.37 0.37 -3.20
N GLY A 154 -16.00 -0.42 -4.08
CA GLY A 154 -16.88 0.10 -5.14
C GLY A 154 -16.12 0.72 -6.30
N ASP A 155 -14.91 0.24 -6.57
CA ASP A 155 -14.02 0.72 -7.64
C ASP A 155 -13.62 2.21 -7.51
N THR A 156 -13.74 2.77 -6.30
CA THR A 156 -13.16 4.06 -5.94
C THR A 156 -11.65 3.91 -5.94
N LEU A 157 -10.94 4.80 -6.62
CA LEU A 157 -9.48 4.79 -6.69
C LEU A 157 -8.88 5.92 -5.86
N LEU A 158 -7.96 5.58 -4.97
CA LEU A 158 -7.08 6.51 -4.29
C LEU A 158 -5.78 6.63 -5.10
N ILE A 159 -5.38 7.86 -5.40
CA ILE A 159 -4.13 8.19 -6.10
C ILE A 159 -3.29 9.05 -5.16
N THR A 160 -2.03 8.68 -4.98
CA THR A 160 -1.13 9.37 -4.04
C THR A 160 0.25 9.61 -4.62
N GLY A 161 0.77 10.78 -4.32
CA GLY A 161 2.14 11.23 -4.56
C GLY A 161 2.62 12.04 -3.36
N GLU A 162 3.79 12.63 -3.43
CA GLU A 162 4.28 13.49 -2.34
C GLU A 162 3.35 14.68 -2.09
N ASN A 163 2.90 15.33 -3.17
CA ASN A 163 2.02 16.50 -3.13
C ASN A 163 0.60 16.21 -3.62
N VAL A 164 0.27 14.94 -3.84
CA VAL A 164 -1.00 14.52 -4.42
C VAL A 164 -1.72 13.57 -3.49
N PHE A 165 -2.99 13.87 -3.24
CA PHE A 165 -3.96 12.97 -2.65
C PHE A 165 -5.29 13.17 -3.38
N SER A 166 -5.65 12.22 -4.24
CA SER A 166 -6.84 12.32 -5.08
C SER A 166 -7.71 11.09 -4.92
N ILE A 167 -9.02 11.28 -4.94
CA ILE A 167 -10.02 10.22 -4.95
C ILE A 167 -10.75 10.28 -6.30
N VAL A 168 -10.78 9.16 -7.00
CA VAL A 168 -11.53 9.01 -8.25
C VAL A 168 -12.71 8.08 -8.03
N LYS A 169 -13.91 8.53 -8.32
CA LYS A 169 -15.15 7.75 -8.30
C LYS A 169 -15.65 7.51 -9.72
N ASN A 170 -16.39 6.42 -9.91
CA ASN A 170 -16.99 6.06 -11.20
C ASN A 170 -16.00 6.03 -12.36
N LYS A 171 -14.71 5.83 -12.09
CA LYS A 171 -13.59 5.85 -13.04
C LYS A 171 -13.26 7.24 -13.63
N THR A 172 -14.06 8.27 -13.41
CA THR A 172 -13.93 9.59 -14.08
C THR A 172 -13.95 10.77 -13.10
N ASP A 173 -14.65 10.65 -11.99
CA ASP A 173 -14.93 11.77 -11.09
C ASP A 173 -13.76 11.96 -10.11
N LYS A 174 -12.73 12.69 -10.54
CA LYS A 174 -11.54 12.99 -9.74
C LYS A 174 -11.82 14.15 -8.78
N GLN A 175 -11.49 13.95 -7.51
CA GLN A 175 -11.51 14.94 -6.44
C GLN A 175 -10.13 15.00 -5.81
N ASP A 176 -9.52 16.18 -5.82
CA ASP A 176 -8.22 16.42 -5.21
C ASP A 176 -8.41 16.98 -3.79
N GLU A 177 -7.66 16.45 -2.84
CA GLU A 177 -7.56 16.99 -1.48
C GLU A 177 -6.51 18.11 -1.47
N ASP A 178 -6.87 19.27 -0.94
CA ASP A 178 -5.90 20.34 -0.70
C ASP A 178 -5.00 19.98 0.48
N LEU A 179 -3.75 19.72 0.21
CA LEU A 179 -2.75 19.40 1.23
C LEU A 179 -2.17 20.64 1.91
N SER A 180 -2.55 21.86 1.49
CA SER A 180 -2.12 23.14 2.08
C SER A 180 -0.60 23.26 2.24
N LEU A 181 0.15 22.92 1.18
CA LEU A 181 1.62 22.85 1.13
C LEU A 181 2.26 21.75 1.99
N ASN A 182 1.47 20.92 2.68
CA ASN A 182 2.00 19.76 3.38
C ASN A 182 2.25 18.63 2.38
N SER A 183 3.21 17.75 2.67
CA SER A 183 3.52 16.63 1.80
C SER A 183 3.15 15.29 2.44
N LEU A 184 2.66 14.34 1.63
CA LEU A 184 2.33 12.99 2.09
C LEU A 184 3.62 12.24 2.46
N SER A 185 3.72 11.80 3.70
CA SER A 185 4.91 11.09 4.19
C SER A 185 4.68 9.60 4.45
N ARG A 186 3.49 9.23 4.92
CA ARG A 186 3.09 7.84 5.18
C ARG A 186 1.63 7.65 4.83
N ILE A 187 1.30 6.43 4.41
CA ILE A 187 -0.07 6.04 4.14
C ILE A 187 -0.31 4.60 4.55
N SER A 188 -1.49 4.32 5.03
CA SER A 188 -2.02 2.97 5.25
C SER A 188 -3.43 2.89 4.69
N VAL A 189 -3.70 1.81 3.97
CA VAL A 189 -5.05 1.48 3.49
C VAL A 189 -5.43 0.14 4.09
N SER A 190 -6.53 0.09 4.82
CA SER A 190 -7.01 -1.14 5.45
C SER A 190 -7.78 -2.02 4.46
N ASP A 191 -7.95 -3.30 4.79
CA ASP A 191 -8.78 -4.25 4.02
C ASP A 191 -10.24 -3.78 3.85
N ASN A 192 -10.71 -2.91 4.75
CA ASN A 192 -12.05 -2.32 4.72
C ASN A 192 -12.06 -0.90 4.14
N ASN A 193 -10.93 -0.51 3.52
CA ASN A 193 -10.78 0.74 2.78
C ASN A 193 -10.89 2.02 3.65
N VAL A 194 -10.50 1.92 4.92
CA VAL A 194 -10.13 3.10 5.72
C VAL A 194 -8.74 3.52 5.28
N VAL A 195 -8.52 4.80 5.10
CA VAL A 195 -7.24 5.37 4.69
C VAL A 195 -6.72 6.26 5.80
N ALA A 196 -5.52 5.99 6.29
CA ALA A 196 -4.80 6.86 7.22
C ALA A 196 -3.60 7.46 6.49
N ALA A 197 -3.60 8.78 6.31
CA ALA A 197 -2.57 9.55 5.64
C ALA A 197 -1.84 10.45 6.64
N VAL A 198 -0.52 10.32 6.71
CA VAL A 198 0.33 11.18 7.54
C VAL A 198 1.03 12.18 6.63
N LEU A 199 0.76 13.46 6.88
CA LEU A 199 1.37 14.57 6.16
C LEU A 199 2.52 15.16 6.97
N SER A 200 3.61 15.50 6.30
CA SER A 200 4.67 16.35 6.86
C SER A 200 4.19 17.78 6.85
N LYS A 201 4.17 18.42 8.02
CA LYS A 201 3.70 19.80 8.17
C LYS A 201 4.72 20.75 7.55
N TYR A 202 4.25 21.67 6.71
CA TYR A 202 5.12 22.66 6.10
C TYR A 202 5.87 23.48 7.16
N GLY A 203 7.16 23.71 6.94
CA GLY A 203 8.01 24.46 7.87
C GLY A 203 8.41 23.74 9.16
N SER A 204 8.09 22.45 9.31
CA SER A 204 8.47 21.63 10.47
C SER A 204 9.09 20.29 10.06
N SER A 205 10.20 19.94 10.70
CA SER A 205 10.86 18.64 10.46
C SER A 205 10.16 17.47 11.19
N SER A 206 9.58 17.72 12.35
CA SER A 206 9.01 16.67 13.22
C SER A 206 7.48 16.66 13.24
N ALA A 207 6.83 17.83 13.19
CA ALA A 207 5.37 17.89 13.27
C ALA A 207 4.70 17.26 12.07
N LYS A 208 3.68 16.44 12.32
CA LYS A 208 2.90 15.71 11.32
C LYS A 208 1.42 15.97 11.53
N ILE A 209 0.65 15.74 10.49
CA ILE A 209 -0.81 15.76 10.51
C ILE A 209 -1.28 14.37 10.12
N LEU A 210 -2.08 13.74 10.95
CA LEU A 210 -2.79 12.51 10.62
C LEU A 210 -4.17 12.86 10.09
N ASN A 211 -4.45 12.57 8.83
CA ASN A 211 -5.79 12.62 8.25
C ASN A 211 -6.31 11.20 8.06
N VAL A 212 -7.54 10.95 8.46
CA VAL A 212 -8.18 9.65 8.28
C VAL A 212 -9.44 9.80 7.43
N TYR A 213 -9.60 8.91 6.45
CA TYR A 213 -10.70 8.94 5.49
C TYR A 213 -11.43 7.60 5.51
N ASN A 214 -12.74 7.65 5.27
CA ASN A 214 -13.53 6.44 5.08
C ASN A 214 -13.38 5.90 3.65
N ARG A 215 -14.01 4.76 3.38
CA ARG A 215 -14.01 4.08 2.07
C ARG A 215 -14.59 4.89 0.91
N ASN A 216 -15.29 5.98 1.18
CA ASN A 216 -15.85 6.87 0.16
C ASN A 216 -14.91 8.06 -0.12
N GLY A 217 -13.75 8.12 0.57
CA GLY A 217 -12.82 9.24 0.50
C GLY A 217 -13.24 10.45 1.32
N GLU A 218 -14.22 10.30 2.23
CA GLU A 218 -14.65 11.39 3.11
C GLU A 218 -13.74 11.43 4.34
N LYS A 219 -13.25 12.61 4.69
CA LYS A 219 -12.39 12.82 5.86
C LYS A 219 -13.19 12.62 7.14
N LEU A 220 -12.76 11.70 7.98
CA LEU A 220 -13.38 11.38 9.25
C LEU A 220 -12.88 12.30 10.37
N PHE A 221 -11.55 12.45 10.47
CA PHE A 221 -10.92 13.31 11.47
C PHE A 221 -9.50 13.70 11.06
N THR A 222 -8.97 14.69 11.77
CA THR A 222 -7.59 15.17 11.67
C THR A 222 -7.00 15.29 13.07
N VAL A 223 -5.75 14.86 13.26
CA VAL A 223 -5.00 14.98 14.52
C VAL A 223 -3.58 15.47 14.23
N ASP A 224 -3.13 16.44 15.01
CA ASP A 224 -1.72 16.88 15.01
C ASP A 224 -0.86 15.91 15.81
N ILE A 225 0.24 15.46 15.22
CA ILE A 225 1.27 14.61 15.84
C ILE A 225 2.55 15.44 15.98
N SER A 226 3.02 15.65 17.20
CA SER A 226 4.19 16.48 17.49
C SER A 226 5.54 15.83 17.20
N SER A 227 5.54 14.52 16.92
CA SER A 227 6.75 13.69 16.73
C SER A 227 6.84 13.18 15.30
N ALA A 228 8.07 12.82 14.88
CA ALA A 228 8.28 12.13 13.62
C ALA A 228 7.56 10.78 13.60
N VAL A 229 6.87 10.48 12.50
CA VAL A 229 6.11 9.23 12.33
C VAL A 229 6.90 8.27 11.46
N LYS A 230 7.22 7.10 12.01
CA LYS A 230 7.88 6.00 11.29
C LYS A 230 6.90 5.19 10.44
N SER A 231 5.74 4.87 11.03
CA SER A 231 4.74 4.04 10.39
C SER A 231 3.34 4.41 10.86
N VAL A 232 2.37 4.15 10.01
CA VAL A 232 0.94 4.24 10.34
C VAL A 232 0.27 2.96 9.88
N SER A 233 -0.70 2.46 10.64
CA SER A 233 -1.56 1.35 10.29
C SER A 233 -3.00 1.66 10.68
N CYS A 234 -3.94 1.23 9.87
CA CYS A 234 -5.36 1.38 10.18
C CYS A 234 -6.14 0.11 9.87
N ASP A 235 -7.23 -0.05 10.58
CA ASP A 235 -8.28 -1.03 10.33
C ASP A 235 -9.66 -0.35 10.42
N ASN A 236 -10.75 -1.10 10.68
CA ASN A 236 -12.09 -0.52 10.78
C ASN A 236 -12.37 0.23 12.07
N GLN A 237 -11.57 0.00 13.10
CA GLN A 237 -11.87 0.45 14.46
C GLN A 237 -10.78 1.36 15.01
N ARG A 238 -9.55 1.22 14.53
CA ARG A 238 -8.37 1.86 15.08
C ARG A 238 -7.44 2.39 14.00
N VAL A 239 -6.74 3.46 14.38
CA VAL A 239 -5.58 3.95 13.65
C VAL A 239 -4.41 4.00 14.61
N SER A 240 -3.33 3.32 14.26
CA SER A 240 -2.12 3.23 15.07
C SER A 240 -0.98 3.98 14.41
N VAL A 241 -0.34 4.86 15.16
CA VAL A 241 0.79 5.69 14.71
C VAL A 241 2.02 5.31 15.52
N LEU A 242 3.05 4.82 14.84
CA LEU A 242 4.36 4.52 15.42
C LEU A 242 5.29 5.72 15.23
N THR A 243 5.80 6.25 16.33
CA THR A 243 6.84 7.27 16.37
C THR A 243 8.20 6.66 16.75
N ASP A 244 9.18 7.47 17.10
CA ASP A 244 10.49 6.97 17.55
C ASP A 244 10.43 6.26 18.92
N SER A 245 9.50 6.68 19.80
CA SER A 245 9.43 6.22 21.18
C SER A 245 8.04 5.76 21.64
N GLU A 246 7.03 5.96 20.82
CA GLU A 246 5.64 5.71 21.21
C GLU A 246 4.83 5.05 20.10
N LEU A 247 3.89 4.21 20.50
CA LEU A 247 2.79 3.73 19.69
C LEU A 247 1.50 4.38 20.22
N ILE A 248 0.85 5.19 19.38
CA ILE A 248 -0.36 5.92 19.74
C ILE A 248 -1.53 5.36 18.92
N CYS A 249 -2.60 4.96 19.60
CA CYS A 249 -3.80 4.43 18.97
C CYS A 249 -4.97 5.39 19.10
N PHE A 250 -5.69 5.60 18.00
CA PHE A 250 -6.86 6.47 17.92
C PHE A 250 -8.10 5.64 17.53
N ASP A 251 -9.26 6.04 18.05
CA ASP A 251 -10.55 5.55 17.55
C ASP A 251 -10.93 6.22 16.21
N MET A 252 -12.03 5.80 15.60
CA MET A 252 -12.50 6.36 14.33
C MET A 252 -13.14 7.76 14.45
N LYS A 253 -13.13 8.35 15.65
CA LYS A 253 -13.52 9.74 15.91
C LYS A 253 -12.31 10.65 16.15
N GLY A 254 -11.10 10.10 16.18
CA GLY A 254 -9.86 10.80 16.44
C GLY A 254 -9.51 10.95 17.92
N ASN A 255 -10.21 10.26 18.84
CA ASN A 255 -9.84 10.23 20.23
C ASN A 255 -8.68 9.26 20.45
N GLU A 256 -7.67 9.66 21.20
CA GLU A 256 -6.62 8.76 21.65
C GLU A 256 -7.20 7.74 22.64
N VAL A 257 -7.01 6.45 22.37
CA VAL A 257 -7.55 5.34 23.17
C VAL A 257 -6.47 4.58 23.90
N SER A 258 -5.25 4.56 23.38
CA SER A 258 -4.10 4.01 24.09
C SER A 258 -2.79 4.64 23.60
N ARG A 259 -1.79 4.63 24.50
CA ARG A 259 -0.43 5.08 24.23
C ARG A 259 0.54 4.15 24.94
N HIS A 260 1.49 3.61 24.20
CA HIS A 260 2.49 2.69 24.72
C HIS A 260 3.88 3.21 24.40
N SER A 261 4.79 3.12 25.37
CA SER A 261 6.21 3.32 25.11
C SER A 261 6.75 2.15 24.27
N VAL A 262 7.50 2.46 23.22
CA VAL A 262 8.13 1.46 22.36
C VAL A 262 9.63 1.68 22.27
N GLU A 263 10.36 0.60 22.01
CA GLU A 263 11.80 0.71 21.75
C GLU A 263 12.06 1.46 20.44
N SER A 264 13.14 2.22 20.40
CA SER A 264 13.47 3.10 19.27
C SER A 264 13.83 2.35 17.98
N ASP A 265 14.02 1.02 18.03
CA ASP A 265 14.32 0.15 16.89
C ASP A 265 13.07 -0.31 16.13
N GLY A 266 11.87 0.08 16.58
CA GLY A 266 10.62 -0.17 15.86
C GLY A 266 10.67 0.43 14.44
N ILE A 267 10.34 -0.37 13.42
CA ILE A 267 10.43 -0.01 12.00
C ILE A 267 9.04 0.23 11.41
N ARG A 268 8.12 -0.68 11.68
CA ARG A 268 6.74 -0.66 11.15
C ARG A 268 5.74 -1.15 12.18
N CYS A 269 4.51 -0.69 12.06
CA CYS A 269 3.39 -1.23 12.81
C CYS A 269 2.31 -1.78 11.87
N PHE A 270 1.54 -2.73 12.39
CA PHE A 270 0.37 -3.32 11.75
C PHE A 270 -0.71 -3.55 12.79
N SER A 271 -1.95 -3.09 12.53
CA SER A 271 -3.10 -3.27 13.42
C SER A 271 -4.04 -4.35 12.87
N ASP A 272 -4.55 -5.20 13.78
CA ASP A 272 -5.63 -6.16 13.49
C ASP A 272 -6.96 -5.77 14.18
N GLY A 273 -7.01 -4.57 14.77
CA GLY A 273 -8.17 -4.02 15.49
C GLY A 273 -8.15 -4.31 16.98
N THR A 274 -7.58 -5.41 17.42
CA THR A 274 -7.42 -5.77 18.83
C THR A 274 -6.02 -5.44 19.34
N TYR A 275 -5.03 -5.74 18.52
CA TYR A 275 -3.62 -5.48 18.77
C TYR A 275 -2.99 -4.69 17.65
N THR A 276 -1.96 -3.92 18.02
CA THR A 276 -1.01 -3.38 17.06
C THR A 276 0.33 -4.08 17.27
N TYR A 277 0.82 -4.69 16.21
CA TYR A 277 2.13 -5.35 16.20
C TYR A 277 3.18 -4.36 15.72
N VAL A 278 4.25 -4.22 16.48
CA VAL A 278 5.42 -3.40 16.11
C VAL A 278 6.55 -4.33 15.70
N TYR A 279 7.02 -4.16 14.49
CA TYR A 279 8.15 -4.90 13.93
C TYR A 279 9.44 -4.13 14.21
N SER A 280 10.41 -4.79 14.81
CA SER A 280 11.76 -4.30 14.97
C SER A 280 12.76 -5.20 14.25
N THR A 281 14.04 -4.90 14.38
CA THR A 281 15.10 -5.69 13.75
C THR A 281 15.21 -7.11 14.31
N SER A 282 14.79 -7.30 15.59
CA SER A 282 15.01 -8.54 16.34
C SER A 282 13.73 -9.23 16.79
N LYS A 283 12.59 -8.51 16.87
CA LYS A 283 11.36 -9.03 17.45
C LYS A 283 10.10 -8.42 16.85
N ILE A 284 8.98 -9.06 17.13
CA ILE A 284 7.64 -8.52 16.92
C ILE A 284 6.98 -8.39 18.28
N SER A 285 6.59 -7.18 18.67
CA SER A 285 5.88 -6.92 19.91
C SER A 285 4.42 -6.59 19.63
N ALA A 286 3.50 -7.12 20.42
CA ALA A 286 2.07 -6.86 20.31
C ALA A 286 1.61 -5.96 21.46
N TYR A 287 0.89 -4.90 21.13
CA TYR A 287 0.35 -3.91 22.06
C TYR A 287 -1.17 -3.90 21.97
N SER A 288 -1.88 -3.87 23.10
CA SER A 288 -3.33 -3.74 23.11
C SER A 288 -3.74 -2.38 22.53
N THR A 289 -4.75 -2.35 21.67
CA THR A 289 -5.29 -1.10 21.13
C THR A 289 -6.32 -0.45 22.06
N ASN A 290 -6.72 -1.09 23.15
CA ASN A 290 -7.81 -0.68 24.03
C ASN A 290 -7.39 -0.31 25.45
N SER A 291 -6.14 -0.53 25.85
CA SER A 291 -5.65 -0.25 27.19
C SER A 291 -4.21 0.27 27.19
N ASN A 292 -3.87 1.08 28.20
CA ASN A 292 -2.52 1.54 28.47
C ASN A 292 -1.74 0.59 29.38
N SER A 293 -2.26 -0.61 29.68
CA SER A 293 -1.61 -1.56 30.57
C SER A 293 -0.35 -2.15 29.94
N GLU A 294 0.76 -2.09 30.67
CA GLU A 294 2.04 -2.70 30.28
C GLU A 294 1.97 -4.24 30.25
N ASP A 295 0.94 -4.85 30.87
CA ASP A 295 0.78 -6.30 30.99
C ASP A 295 0.32 -7.01 29.70
N ASP A 296 -0.04 -6.26 28.65
CA ASP A 296 -0.56 -6.83 27.40
C ASP A 296 0.48 -6.92 26.27
N THR A 297 1.77 -6.77 26.55
CA THR A 297 2.82 -6.95 25.55
C THR A 297 3.18 -8.44 25.38
N ALA A 298 2.79 -9.04 24.27
CA ALA A 298 3.27 -10.35 23.86
C ALA A 298 4.45 -10.18 22.88
N THR A 299 5.62 -10.66 23.28
CA THR A 299 6.82 -10.62 22.42
C THR A 299 7.01 -11.97 21.74
N VAL A 300 7.18 -11.97 20.42
CA VAL A 300 7.61 -13.13 19.63
C VAL A 300 9.07 -12.90 19.29
N THR A 301 9.97 -13.64 19.94
CA THR A 301 11.39 -13.68 19.58
C THR A 301 11.58 -14.67 18.42
N ASN A 302 12.42 -14.29 17.46
CA ASN A 302 12.95 -15.25 16.51
C ASN A 302 14.07 -16.02 17.24
N ASP A 303 13.75 -17.18 17.79
CA ASP A 303 14.79 -18.13 18.13
C ASP A 303 15.34 -18.68 16.79
N SER A 304 16.57 -18.29 16.51
CA SER A 304 17.39 -18.70 15.36
C SER A 304 17.75 -20.18 15.42
#